data_70e59a05d07de883752142f7167e58c6
#
_entry.id   70e59a05d07de883752142f7167e58c6
#
_cell.length_a   1.000
_cell.length_b   1.000
_cell.length_c   1.000
_cell.angle_alpha   90.00
_cell.angle_beta   90.00
_cell.angle_gamma   90.00
#
_symmetry.space_group_name_H-M   'P 1'
#
loop_
_entity.id
_entity.type
_entity.pdbx_description
1 polymer ?
#
loop_
_entity_poly.entity_id
_entity_poly.type
_entity_poly.pdbx_seq_one_letter_code
_entity_poly.pdbx_strand_id
1 'polypeptide(L)'
;MLLKDKDAKYQRESGVLLHISSLPGAHGIGSFGKEAYEFVDFLKKSGQKYWQILPLCPVGKGNSPYSSVSAFAGEILFIDLNTLVRDSYLSPDDITEREFPEHTDYKAARSYKPVSYTHLRAHETVL
;
A
#
# COMPACT_ATOMS: atom_id res chain seq x y z
N MET A 1 2.23 11.10 -41.65
CA MET A 1 1.87 9.71 -41.99
C MET A 1 2.66 8.78 -41.07
N LEU A 2 2.05 8.32 -40.01
CA LEU A 2 2.69 7.34 -39.08
C LEU A 2 2.64 5.99 -39.81
N LEU A 3 3.80 5.46 -40.18
CA LEU A 3 3.95 4.09 -40.65
C LEU A 3 3.45 3.16 -39.51
N LYS A 4 2.29 2.54 -39.71
CA LYS A 4 1.88 1.39 -38.90
C LYS A 4 2.83 0.26 -39.24
N ASP A 5 3.84 0.07 -38.41
CA ASP A 5 4.71 -1.09 -38.47
C ASP A 5 3.88 -2.31 -38.10
N LYS A 6 3.37 -3.02 -39.14
CA LYS A 6 2.50 -4.19 -38.96
C LYS A 6 3.25 -5.38 -38.36
N ASP A 7 4.58 -5.27 -38.25
CA ASP A 7 5.47 -6.35 -37.74
C ASP A 7 6.06 -6.02 -36.36
N ALA A 8 5.65 -4.93 -35.71
CA ALA A 8 6.14 -4.61 -34.39
C ALA A 8 5.64 -5.62 -33.36
N LYS A 9 6.51 -6.53 -32.99
CA LYS A 9 6.29 -7.56 -31.95
C LYS A 9 5.99 -6.95 -30.57
N TYR A 10 6.30 -5.64 -30.40
CA TYR A 10 6.10 -4.89 -29.17
C TYR A 10 5.32 -3.60 -29.46
N GLN A 11 4.23 -3.41 -28.76
CA GLN A 11 3.50 -2.13 -28.72
C GLN A 11 4.12 -1.25 -27.64
N ARG A 12 4.23 0.06 -27.90
CA ARG A 12 4.62 1.03 -26.87
C ARG A 12 3.49 1.21 -25.89
N GLU A 13 3.81 1.02 -24.62
CA GLU A 13 2.87 1.20 -23.51
C GLU A 13 3.51 2.12 -22.48
N SER A 14 2.68 2.72 -21.63
CA SER A 14 3.11 3.61 -20.57
C SER A 14 2.57 3.16 -19.22
N GLY A 15 3.23 3.56 -18.17
CA GLY A 15 2.85 3.28 -16.80
C GLY A 15 3.36 4.34 -15.84
N VAL A 16 2.96 4.23 -14.60
CA VAL A 16 3.37 5.13 -13.52
C VAL A 16 4.13 4.32 -12.47
N LEU A 17 5.26 4.83 -12.02
CA LEU A 17 5.96 4.32 -10.84
C LEU A 17 5.49 5.14 -9.63
N LEU A 18 4.78 4.49 -8.73
CA LEU A 18 4.37 5.05 -7.44
C LEU A 18 4.30 3.94 -6.42
N HIS A 19 5.09 4.04 -5.34
CA HIS A 19 5.04 3.02 -4.30
C HIS A 19 3.78 3.16 -3.44
N ILE A 20 3.33 2.04 -2.87
CA ILE A 20 2.11 1.99 -2.03
C ILE A 20 2.17 3.00 -0.89
N SER A 21 3.34 3.15 -0.24
CA SER A 21 3.53 4.12 0.86
C SER A 21 3.24 5.57 0.49
N SER A 22 3.30 5.91 -0.79
CA SER A 22 3.10 7.28 -1.31
C SER A 22 1.65 7.57 -1.67
N LEU A 23 0.76 6.58 -1.58
CA LEU A 23 -0.67 6.82 -1.72
C LEU A 23 -1.19 7.62 -0.52
N PRO A 24 -2.24 8.43 -0.68
CA PRO A 24 -2.96 8.98 0.45
C PRO A 24 -3.38 7.88 1.42
N GLY A 25 -3.37 8.16 2.71
CA GLY A 25 -3.78 7.16 3.70
C GLY A 25 -4.13 7.80 5.04
N ALA A 26 -5.15 7.28 5.68
CA ALA A 26 -5.67 7.80 6.95
C ALA A 26 -4.72 7.57 8.14
N HIS A 27 -3.70 6.71 7.99
CA HIS A 27 -2.87 6.25 9.11
C HIS A 27 -1.38 6.52 8.91
N GLY A 28 -1.05 7.66 8.31
CA GLY A 28 0.31 8.18 8.16
C GLY A 28 1.14 7.53 7.04
N ILE A 29 0.58 6.57 6.32
CA ILE A 29 1.21 5.87 5.21
C ILE A 29 0.14 5.30 4.27
N GLY A 30 0.43 5.26 2.97
CA GLY A 30 -0.42 4.58 2.00
C GLY A 30 -0.51 3.08 2.28
N SER A 31 -1.63 2.48 1.92
CA SER A 31 -1.94 1.06 2.14
C SER A 31 -2.70 0.47 0.97
N PHE A 32 -2.92 -0.86 0.99
CA PHE A 32 -3.76 -1.57 0.02
C PHE A 32 -5.26 -1.41 0.34
N GLY A 33 -5.67 -0.17 0.65
CA GLY A 33 -7.05 0.18 0.92
C GLY A 33 -7.76 0.81 -0.27
N LYS A 34 -8.80 1.57 0.04
CA LYS A 34 -9.65 2.26 -0.94
C LYS A 34 -8.84 3.11 -1.93
N GLU A 35 -7.87 3.86 -1.43
CA GLU A 35 -7.05 4.78 -2.21
C GLU A 35 -6.20 4.06 -3.27
N ALA A 36 -5.78 2.83 -2.99
CA ALA A 36 -5.07 2.00 -3.97
C ALA A 36 -6.00 1.60 -5.14
N TYR A 37 -7.24 1.24 -4.86
CA TYR A 37 -8.25 0.95 -5.90
C TYR A 37 -8.60 2.19 -6.71
N GLU A 38 -8.79 3.34 -6.06
CA GLU A 38 -9.05 4.61 -6.73
C GLU A 38 -7.89 5.02 -7.65
N PHE A 39 -6.64 4.74 -7.23
CA PHE A 39 -5.48 4.99 -8.07
C PHE A 39 -5.44 4.07 -9.30
N VAL A 40 -5.80 2.79 -9.16
CA VAL A 40 -5.94 1.88 -10.31
C VAL A 40 -7.00 2.39 -11.30
N ASP A 41 -8.14 2.86 -10.80
CA ASP A 41 -9.19 3.43 -11.63
C ASP A 41 -8.73 4.70 -12.35
N PHE A 42 -7.96 5.55 -11.66
CA PHE A 42 -7.34 6.73 -12.25
C PHE A 42 -6.36 6.35 -13.39
N LEU A 43 -5.49 5.37 -13.16
CA LEU A 43 -4.56 4.88 -14.17
C LEU A 43 -5.30 4.34 -15.40
N LYS A 44 -6.34 3.55 -15.19
CA LYS A 44 -7.19 3.03 -16.27
C LYS A 44 -7.83 4.15 -17.09
N LYS A 45 -8.42 5.14 -16.42
CA LYS A 45 -9.02 6.32 -17.07
C LYS A 45 -8.01 7.17 -17.84
N SER A 46 -6.77 7.22 -17.34
CA SER A 46 -5.64 7.94 -17.96
C SER A 46 -4.96 7.14 -19.09
N GLY A 47 -5.45 5.93 -19.40
CA GLY A 47 -4.89 5.10 -20.47
C GLY A 47 -3.56 4.43 -20.13
N GLN A 48 -3.14 4.48 -18.85
CA GLN A 48 -1.92 3.80 -18.39
C GLN A 48 -2.14 2.28 -18.35
N LYS A 49 -1.09 1.52 -18.69
CA LYS A 49 -1.15 0.06 -18.73
C LYS A 49 -0.48 -0.60 -17.53
N TYR A 50 0.47 0.10 -16.90
CA TYR A 50 1.28 -0.44 -15.82
C TYR A 50 1.28 0.49 -14.61
N TRP A 51 1.22 -0.12 -13.44
CA TRP A 51 1.56 0.49 -12.18
C TRP A 51 2.80 -0.22 -11.62
N GLN A 52 3.93 0.47 -11.60
CA GLN A 52 5.16 -0.06 -11.04
C GLN A 52 5.27 0.37 -9.57
N ILE A 53 5.54 -0.60 -8.71
CA ILE A 53 5.79 -0.38 -7.28
C ILE A 53 7.21 -0.82 -6.93
N LEU A 54 7.69 -0.40 -5.76
CA LEU A 54 8.92 -0.91 -5.17
C LEU A 54 8.66 -2.24 -4.45
N PRO A 55 9.71 -2.99 -4.01
CA PRO A 55 9.51 -4.22 -3.27
C PRO A 55 8.61 -4.04 -2.05
N LEU A 56 7.73 -5.00 -1.80
CA LEU A 56 6.72 -4.96 -0.73
C LEU A 56 7.23 -5.57 0.59
N CYS A 57 8.52 -5.81 0.70
CA CYS A 57 9.14 -6.35 1.91
C CYS A 57 9.31 -5.26 3.00
N PRO A 58 9.50 -5.67 4.27
CA PRO A 58 9.70 -4.72 5.36
C PRO A 58 10.87 -3.79 5.07
N VAL A 59 10.65 -2.49 5.25
CA VAL A 59 11.69 -1.51 4.96
C VAL A 59 12.80 -1.54 6.02
N GLY A 60 14.03 -1.43 5.58
CA GLY A 60 15.22 -1.40 6.42
C GLY A 60 15.68 0.02 6.77
N LYS A 61 16.98 0.18 6.90
CA LYS A 61 17.61 1.47 7.20
C LYS A 61 17.21 2.54 6.19
N GLY A 62 16.81 3.70 6.68
CA GLY A 62 16.35 4.82 5.83
C GLY A 62 15.00 4.59 5.16
N ASN A 63 14.17 3.68 5.70
CA ASN A 63 12.90 3.28 5.12
C ASN A 63 13.02 2.73 3.70
N SER A 64 14.17 2.12 3.37
CA SER A 64 14.42 1.54 2.07
C SER A 64 13.89 0.10 1.99
N PRO A 65 13.04 -0.23 1.01
CA PRO A 65 12.59 -1.61 0.76
C PRO A 65 13.73 -2.49 0.21
N TYR A 66 14.80 -1.88 -0.30
CA TYR A 66 15.99 -2.61 -0.79
C TYR A 66 16.97 -3.01 0.32
N SER A 67 16.78 -2.48 1.54
CA SER A 67 17.58 -2.83 2.74
C SER A 67 16.81 -3.74 3.69
N SER A 68 15.86 -4.51 3.19
CA SER A 68 15.03 -5.39 4.00
C SER A 68 15.84 -6.52 4.63
N VAL A 69 15.43 -6.91 5.84
CA VAL A 69 15.96 -8.10 6.54
C VAL A 69 15.33 -9.40 6.02
N SER A 70 14.26 -9.32 5.25
CA SER A 70 13.58 -10.48 4.66
C SER A 70 13.01 -10.11 3.28
N ALA A 71 13.36 -10.89 2.28
CA ALA A 71 12.80 -10.75 0.93
C ALA A 71 11.41 -11.42 0.77
N PHE A 72 11.02 -12.27 1.72
CA PHE A 72 9.78 -13.07 1.66
C PHE A 72 8.67 -12.49 2.52
N ALA A 73 8.99 -11.71 3.55
CA ALA A 73 8.00 -11.09 4.40
C ALA A 73 7.38 -9.87 3.70
N GLY A 74 6.08 -9.67 3.85
CA GLY A 74 5.39 -8.44 3.44
C GLY A 74 5.52 -7.33 4.49
N GLU A 75 5.51 -6.07 4.03
CA GLU A 75 5.46 -4.91 4.91
C GLU A 75 4.06 -4.77 5.52
N ILE A 76 3.96 -5.02 6.82
CA ILE A 76 2.70 -4.96 7.56
C ILE A 76 2.06 -3.57 7.54
N LEU A 77 2.84 -2.52 7.36
CA LEU A 77 2.33 -1.14 7.32
C LEU A 77 1.42 -0.90 6.10
N PHE A 78 1.51 -1.74 5.06
CA PHE A 78 0.66 -1.61 3.87
C PHE A 78 -0.70 -2.30 4.02
N ILE A 79 -0.94 -3.02 5.11
CA ILE A 79 -2.28 -3.53 5.43
C ILE A 79 -3.19 -2.36 5.79
N ASP A 80 -4.36 -2.31 5.19
CA ASP A 80 -5.33 -1.25 5.45
C ASP A 80 -6.23 -1.61 6.64
N LEU A 81 -6.19 -0.77 7.69
CA LEU A 81 -6.99 -1.00 8.90
C LEU A 81 -8.49 -0.87 8.64
N ASN A 82 -8.90 0.06 7.78
CA ASN A 82 -10.31 0.24 7.45
C ASN A 82 -10.87 -0.98 6.72
N THR A 83 -10.06 -1.63 5.88
CA THR A 83 -10.43 -2.90 5.25
C THR A 83 -10.61 -4.00 6.29
N LEU A 84 -9.74 -4.09 7.28
CA LEU A 84 -9.88 -5.08 8.36
C LEU A 84 -11.15 -4.86 9.19
N VAL A 85 -11.53 -3.61 9.43
CA VAL A 85 -12.82 -3.30 10.10
C VAL A 85 -14.01 -3.69 9.21
N ARG A 86 -13.98 -3.31 7.95
CA ARG A 86 -15.05 -3.66 6.99
C ARG A 86 -15.25 -5.17 6.91
N ASP A 87 -14.18 -5.93 6.91
CA ASP A 87 -14.19 -7.38 6.79
C ASP A 87 -14.36 -8.10 8.16
N SER A 88 -14.64 -7.32 9.22
CA SER A 88 -14.92 -7.80 10.59
C SER A 88 -13.75 -8.50 11.28
N TYR A 89 -12.52 -8.22 10.87
CA TYR A 89 -11.30 -8.68 11.56
C TYR A 89 -10.90 -7.76 12.72
N LEU A 90 -11.32 -6.49 12.69
CA LEU A 90 -11.11 -5.51 13.75
C LEU A 90 -12.44 -4.83 14.09
N SER A 91 -12.58 -4.44 15.36
CA SER A 91 -13.64 -3.51 15.75
C SER A 91 -13.26 -2.07 15.39
N PRO A 92 -14.21 -1.20 15.07
CA PRO A 92 -13.93 0.24 14.94
C PRO A 92 -13.24 0.83 16.19
N ASP A 93 -13.58 0.32 17.37
CA ASP A 93 -13.00 0.77 18.66
C ASP A 93 -11.52 0.37 18.82
N ASP A 94 -11.03 -0.59 18.04
CA ASP A 94 -9.61 -0.97 18.01
C ASP A 94 -8.74 0.03 17.23
N ILE A 95 -9.38 0.96 16.50
CA ILE A 95 -8.72 2.01 15.73
C ILE A 95 -8.88 3.32 16.50
N THR A 96 -7.82 3.71 17.20
CA THR A 96 -7.80 4.99 17.92
C THR A 96 -7.67 6.13 16.93
N GLU A 97 -8.53 7.13 17.03
CA GLU A 97 -8.39 8.36 16.24
C GLU A 97 -7.08 9.07 16.58
N ARG A 98 -6.31 9.38 15.55
CA ARG A 98 -5.05 10.11 15.64
C ARG A 98 -4.86 10.96 14.39
N GLU A 99 -4.37 12.17 14.57
CA GLU A 99 -3.95 13.01 13.46
C GLU A 99 -2.59 12.54 12.93
N PHE A 100 -2.48 12.48 11.62
CA PHE A 100 -1.24 12.15 10.91
C PHE A 100 -0.88 13.32 9.98
N PRO A 101 0.43 13.52 9.71
CA PRO A 101 0.85 14.53 8.75
C PRO A 101 0.37 14.16 7.34
N GLU A 102 0.24 15.16 6.47
CA GLU A 102 -0.19 14.96 5.08
C GLU A 102 0.83 14.15 4.24
N HIS A 103 2.08 14.10 4.68
CA HIS A 103 3.13 13.32 4.03
C HIS A 103 3.31 11.97 4.70
N THR A 104 3.87 11.01 3.96
CA THR A 104 4.20 9.67 4.48
C THR A 104 5.14 9.76 5.68
N ASP A 105 4.72 9.19 6.80
CA ASP A 105 5.51 9.10 8.04
C ASP A 105 5.58 7.65 8.53
N TYR A 106 6.65 6.96 8.15
CA TYR A 106 6.91 5.59 8.56
C TYR A 106 7.04 5.44 10.08
N LYS A 107 7.59 6.44 10.78
CA LYS A 107 7.74 6.39 12.24
C LYS A 107 6.39 6.45 12.93
N ALA A 108 5.54 7.39 12.52
CA ALA A 108 4.18 7.50 13.04
C ALA A 108 3.35 6.24 12.74
N ALA A 109 3.41 5.73 11.51
CA ALA A 109 2.71 4.51 11.11
C ALA A 109 3.19 3.28 11.90
N ARG A 110 4.50 3.12 12.13
CA ARG A 110 5.07 2.03 12.94
C ARG A 110 4.68 2.10 14.42
N SER A 111 4.48 3.28 14.96
CA SER A 111 4.01 3.41 16.34
C SER A 111 2.52 3.14 16.51
N TYR A 112 1.75 3.24 15.45
CA TYR A 112 0.30 3.17 15.47
C TYR A 112 -0.25 1.81 14.99
N LYS A 113 0.06 1.41 13.76
CA LYS A 113 -0.54 0.22 13.13
C LYS A 113 -0.27 -1.09 13.87
N PRO A 114 0.95 -1.39 14.39
CA PRO A 114 1.19 -2.64 15.12
C PRO A 114 0.33 -2.82 16.36
N VAL A 115 -0.05 -1.74 17.04
CA VAL A 115 -0.96 -1.82 18.20
C VAL A 115 -2.32 -2.36 17.78
N SER A 116 -2.87 -1.88 16.66
CA SER A 116 -4.13 -2.37 16.10
C SER A 116 -4.04 -3.85 15.68
N TYR A 117 -2.87 -4.31 15.18
CA TYR A 117 -2.67 -5.72 14.80
C TYR A 117 -2.53 -6.66 16.01
N THR A 118 -2.13 -6.17 17.18
CA THR A 118 -2.13 -7.00 18.41
C THR A 118 -3.54 -7.40 18.82
N HIS A 119 -4.52 -6.55 18.59
CA HIS A 119 -5.93 -6.89 18.78
C HIS A 119 -6.40 -8.00 17.83
N LEU A 120 -5.94 -7.97 16.56
CA LEU A 120 -6.23 -9.04 15.59
C LEU A 120 -5.74 -10.41 16.08
N ARG A 121 -4.49 -10.48 16.56
CA ARG A 121 -3.94 -11.74 17.12
C ARG A 121 -4.70 -12.25 18.35
N ALA A 122 -5.19 -11.35 19.18
CA ALA A 122 -6.00 -11.72 20.33
C ALA A 122 -7.34 -12.37 19.91
N HIS A 123 -7.93 -11.93 18.80
CA HIS A 123 -9.14 -12.54 18.25
C HIS A 123 -8.88 -13.92 17.64
N GLU A 124 -7.73 -14.15 17.01
CA GLU A 124 -7.37 -15.47 16.45
C GLU A 124 -7.14 -16.54 17.53
N THR A 125 -6.71 -16.15 18.73
CA THR A 125 -6.46 -17.11 19.84
C THR A 125 -7.72 -17.53 20.58
N VAL A 126 -8.88 -16.96 20.30
CA VAL A 126 -10.17 -17.30 20.91
C VAL A 126 -10.95 -18.34 20.07
N LEU A 127 -10.43 -18.67 18.91
CA LEU A 127 -10.91 -19.79 18.10
C LEU A 127 -10.14 -21.07 18.43
#